data_093c1ba7aabd1f605d58a724c0de8ecf
#
_entry.id   093c1ba7aabd1f605d58a724c0de8ecf
#
_cell.length_a   1.000
_cell.length_b   1.000
_cell.length_c   1.000
_cell.angle_alpha   90.00
_cell.angle_beta   90.00
_cell.angle_gamma   90.00
#
_symmetry.space_group_name_H-M   'P 1'
#
loop_
_entity.id
_entity.type
_entity.pdbx_description
1 polymer ?
#
loop_
_entity_poly.entity_id
_entity_poly.type
_entity_poly.pdbx_seq_one_letter_code
_entity_poly.pdbx_strand_id
1 'polypeptide(L)'
;MDINTVKDLKQALRNGPYAWPGGYPLYFITSDGAALSFKAVRENLRSVLWSIKNGVNDGWRVQAMDINYENNGLYCDHTGEKIESAYGETE
;
A
#
# COMPACT_ATOMS: atom_id res chain seq x y z
N MET A 1 6.68 -6.68 4.72
CA MET A 1 5.50 -7.37 5.28
C MET A 1 4.67 -7.94 4.14
N ASP A 2 4.51 -9.23 4.16
CA ASP A 2 3.78 -9.90 3.09
C ASP A 2 2.29 -9.89 3.33
N ILE A 3 1.53 -9.71 2.26
CA ILE A 3 0.08 -9.77 2.29
C ILE A 3 -0.34 -10.88 1.34
N ASN A 4 -0.74 -12.01 1.91
CA ASN A 4 -1.06 -13.21 1.14
C ASN A 4 -2.55 -13.52 1.08
N THR A 5 -3.32 -12.97 2.02
CA THR A 5 -4.74 -13.29 2.13
C THR A 5 -5.56 -12.03 2.35
N VAL A 6 -6.87 -12.15 2.16
CA VAL A 6 -7.82 -11.07 2.45
C VAL A 6 -7.71 -10.65 3.92
N LYS A 7 -7.50 -11.63 4.81
CA LYS A 7 -7.37 -11.35 6.24
C LYS A 7 -6.15 -10.49 6.52
N ASP A 8 -5.02 -10.78 5.84
CA ASP A 8 -3.80 -9.99 6.00
C ASP A 8 -4.03 -8.54 5.59
N LEU A 9 -4.73 -8.31 4.48
CA LEU A 9 -5.00 -6.96 4.02
C LEU A 9 -5.90 -6.22 5.01
N LYS A 10 -6.95 -6.87 5.48
CA LYS A 10 -7.87 -6.24 6.43
C LYS A 10 -7.16 -5.85 7.71
N GLN A 11 -6.24 -6.70 8.18
CA GLN A 11 -5.46 -6.40 9.37
C GLN A 11 -4.55 -5.19 9.14
N ALA A 12 -3.91 -5.13 7.98
CA ALA A 12 -3.05 -4.00 7.64
C ALA A 12 -3.83 -2.68 7.60
N LEU A 13 -5.01 -2.70 7.01
CA LEU A 13 -5.85 -1.51 6.96
C LEU A 13 -6.32 -1.09 8.34
N ARG A 14 -6.62 -2.06 9.22
CA ARG A 14 -7.04 -1.78 10.59
C ARG A 14 -5.91 -1.14 11.38
N ASN A 15 -4.68 -1.58 11.15
CA ASN A 15 -3.52 -1.04 11.86
C ASN A 15 -3.17 0.38 11.40
N GLY A 16 -3.64 0.80 10.24
CA GLY A 16 -3.48 2.16 9.77
C GLY A 16 -2.25 2.39 8.89
N PRO A 17 -2.12 3.60 8.36
CA PRO A 17 -1.10 3.90 7.34
C PRO A 17 0.29 4.23 7.90
N TYR A 18 0.52 4.03 9.19
CA TYR A 18 1.82 4.31 9.79
C TYR A 18 2.29 3.14 10.65
N ALA A 19 3.58 2.85 10.56
CA ALA A 19 4.20 1.82 11.39
C ALA A 19 4.59 2.41 12.73
N TRP A 20 4.23 1.75 13.82
CA TRP A 20 4.53 2.21 15.18
C TRP A 20 5.46 1.22 15.87
N PRO A 21 6.33 1.71 16.76
CA PRO A 21 6.58 3.10 17.11
C PRO A 21 7.32 3.83 16.00
N GLY A 22 7.25 5.17 16.00
CA GLY A 22 7.97 5.98 15.04
C GLY A 22 7.09 6.69 14.04
N GLY A 23 5.93 6.13 13.73
CA GLY A 23 5.01 6.74 12.77
C GLY A 23 5.51 6.77 11.34
N TYR A 24 6.22 5.74 10.91
CA TYR A 24 6.76 5.68 9.56
C TYR A 24 5.67 5.40 8.54
N PRO A 25 5.58 6.19 7.46
CA PRO A 25 4.52 5.98 6.46
C PRO A 25 4.66 4.66 5.73
N LEU A 26 3.52 4.00 5.53
CA LEU A 26 3.43 2.71 4.86
C LEU A 26 2.74 2.86 3.51
N TYR A 27 3.03 1.96 2.60
CA TYR A 27 2.35 1.88 1.32
C TYR A 27 2.24 0.43 0.89
N PHE A 28 1.37 0.17 -0.07
CA PHE A 28 1.15 -1.19 -0.57
C PHE A 28 1.87 -1.40 -1.88
N ILE A 29 2.31 -2.64 -2.11
CA ILE A 29 2.97 -3.06 -3.34
C ILE A 29 2.11 -4.15 -3.98
N THR A 30 1.79 -3.97 -5.25
CA THR A 30 0.99 -4.94 -5.98
C THR A 30 1.85 -6.03 -6.59
N SER A 31 1.21 -7.10 -7.06
CA SER A 31 1.92 -8.24 -7.64
C SER A 31 2.68 -7.89 -8.92
N ASP A 32 2.32 -6.80 -9.57
CA ASP A 32 3.02 -6.33 -10.76
C ASP A 32 4.04 -5.23 -10.44
N GLY A 33 4.30 -4.99 -9.15
CA GLY A 33 5.36 -4.07 -8.73
C GLY A 33 4.94 -2.62 -8.60
N ALA A 34 3.66 -2.33 -8.69
CA ALA A 34 3.18 -0.94 -8.54
C ALA A 34 2.98 -0.58 -7.08
N ALA A 35 3.04 0.71 -6.78
CA ALA A 35 2.81 1.23 -5.44
C ALA A 35 1.38 1.78 -5.33
N LEU A 36 0.71 1.49 -4.23
CA LEU A 36 -0.63 2.01 -3.97
C LEU A 36 -0.66 2.62 -2.57
N SER A 37 -1.33 3.78 -2.45
CA SER A 37 -1.52 4.41 -1.15
C SER A 37 -2.63 3.70 -0.38
N PHE A 38 -2.67 3.92 0.94
CA PHE A 38 -3.77 3.42 1.75
C PHE A 38 -5.11 3.96 1.28
N LYS A 39 -5.13 5.23 0.88
CA LYS A 39 -6.35 5.85 0.38
C LYS A 39 -6.86 5.12 -0.86
N ALA A 40 -5.98 4.83 -1.81
CA ALA A 40 -6.36 4.13 -3.03
C ALA A 40 -6.92 2.75 -2.73
N VAL A 41 -6.27 2.01 -1.83
CA VAL A 41 -6.72 0.68 -1.45
C VAL A 41 -8.07 0.73 -0.76
N ARG A 42 -8.26 1.69 0.16
CA ARG A 42 -9.54 1.81 0.86
C ARG A 42 -10.68 2.19 -0.08
N GLU A 43 -10.42 3.11 -1.01
CA GLU A 43 -11.44 3.55 -1.95
C GLU A 43 -11.80 2.47 -2.98
N ASN A 44 -10.89 1.54 -3.20
CA ASN A 44 -11.09 0.46 -4.17
C ASN A 44 -11.02 -0.91 -3.50
N LEU A 45 -11.43 -0.97 -2.24
CA LEU A 45 -11.27 -2.16 -1.42
C LEU A 45 -11.88 -3.40 -2.05
N ARG A 46 -13.05 -3.26 -2.64
CA ARG A 46 -13.73 -4.40 -3.25
C ARG A 46 -12.89 -5.03 -4.36
N SER A 47 -12.30 -4.18 -5.21
CA SER A 47 -11.43 -4.67 -6.29
C SER A 47 -10.17 -5.33 -5.76
N VAL A 48 -9.58 -4.74 -4.71
CA VAL A 48 -8.36 -5.28 -4.11
C VAL A 48 -8.64 -6.64 -3.47
N LEU A 49 -9.72 -6.75 -2.71
CA LEU A 49 -10.08 -8.01 -2.05
C LEU A 49 -10.37 -9.10 -3.08
N TRP A 50 -11.09 -8.76 -4.14
CA TRP A 50 -11.40 -9.71 -5.20
C TRP A 50 -10.12 -10.23 -5.86
N SER A 51 -9.17 -9.34 -6.16
CA SER A 51 -7.92 -9.72 -6.81
C SER A 51 -7.07 -10.62 -5.93
N ILE A 52 -7.00 -10.33 -4.63
CA ILE A 52 -6.26 -11.18 -3.70
C ILE A 52 -6.91 -12.56 -3.62
N LYS A 53 -8.22 -12.58 -3.46
CA LYS A 53 -8.95 -13.84 -3.30
C LYS A 53 -8.82 -14.74 -4.53
N ASN A 54 -8.84 -14.15 -5.71
CA ASN A 54 -8.82 -14.90 -6.97
C ASN A 54 -7.42 -15.03 -7.59
N GLY A 55 -6.41 -14.40 -6.99
CA GLY A 55 -5.03 -14.55 -7.45
C GLY A 55 -4.75 -13.98 -8.82
N VAL A 56 -5.43 -12.91 -9.23
CA VAL A 56 -5.24 -12.31 -10.55
C VAL A 56 -4.30 -11.11 -10.46
N ASN A 57 -3.58 -10.83 -11.54
CA ASN A 57 -2.62 -9.74 -11.63
C ASN A 57 -3.21 -8.59 -12.45
N ASP A 58 -4.19 -7.92 -11.88
CA ASP A 58 -4.91 -6.86 -12.59
C ASP A 58 -4.58 -5.45 -12.09
N GLY A 59 -3.48 -5.32 -11.36
CA GLY A 59 -3.08 -4.03 -10.81
C GLY A 59 -3.67 -3.75 -9.44
N TRP A 60 -4.58 -4.58 -8.96
CA TRP A 60 -5.18 -4.43 -7.64
C TRP A 60 -4.75 -5.50 -6.65
N ARG A 61 -3.98 -6.48 -7.09
CA ARG A 61 -3.57 -7.55 -6.19
C ARG A 61 -2.40 -7.11 -5.33
N VAL A 62 -2.71 -6.61 -4.16
CA VAL A 62 -1.70 -6.24 -3.17
C VAL A 62 -1.02 -7.51 -2.66
N GLN A 63 0.31 -7.53 -2.68
CA GLN A 63 1.07 -8.67 -2.19
C GLN A 63 2.01 -8.34 -1.04
N ALA A 64 2.24 -7.04 -0.77
CA ALA A 64 3.15 -6.65 0.29
C ALA A 64 2.85 -5.23 0.74
N MET A 65 3.41 -4.87 1.89
CA MET A 65 3.35 -3.53 2.44
C MET A 65 4.74 -3.19 2.94
N ASP A 66 5.18 -1.96 2.72
CA ASP A 66 6.51 -1.54 3.12
C ASP A 66 6.50 -0.12 3.63
N ILE A 67 7.60 0.29 4.25
CA ILE A 67 7.77 1.64 4.76
C ILE A 67 8.46 2.49 3.70
N ASN A 68 7.94 3.68 3.48
CA ASN A 68 8.60 4.63 2.60
C ASN A 68 9.50 5.54 3.43
N TYR A 69 10.75 5.16 3.59
CA TYR A 69 11.69 5.93 4.40
C TYR A 69 12.10 7.24 3.75
N GLU A 70 12.55 7.21 2.50
CA GLU A 70 13.17 8.37 1.89
C GLU A 70 12.80 8.65 0.45
N ASN A 71 11.94 7.87 -0.15
CA ASN A 71 11.67 8.01 -1.58
C ASN A 71 10.65 9.09 -1.85
N ASN A 72 11.13 10.28 -2.24
CA ASN A 72 10.26 11.41 -2.60
C ASN A 72 9.64 11.26 -3.98
N GLY A 73 10.10 10.32 -4.77
CA GLY A 73 9.58 10.07 -6.11
C GLY A 73 8.59 8.93 -6.18
N LEU A 74 8.07 8.49 -5.04
CA LEU A 74 7.13 7.39 -5.01
C LEU A 74 5.70 7.92 -5.11
N TYR A 75 4.99 7.50 -6.13
CA TYR A 75 3.62 7.96 -6.39
C TYR A 75 2.68 6.77 -6.45
N CYS A 76 1.45 6.99 -6.02
CA CYS A 76 0.40 5.98 -6.10
C CYS A 76 0.04 5.74 -7.56
N ASP A 77 0.09 4.51 -8.00
CA ASP A 77 -0.17 4.15 -9.38
C ASP A 77 -1.60 4.45 -9.81
N HIS A 78 -2.53 4.42 -8.87
CA HIS A 78 -3.94 4.65 -9.19
C HIS A 78 -4.33 6.12 -9.16
N THR A 79 -3.94 6.83 -8.09
CA THR A 79 -4.38 8.23 -7.92
C THR A 79 -3.39 9.24 -8.48
N GLY A 80 -2.13 8.82 -8.68
CA GLY A 80 -1.08 9.73 -9.10
C GLY A 80 -0.57 10.63 -7.98
N GLU A 81 -1.09 10.48 -6.77
CA GLU A 81 -0.66 11.29 -5.63
C GLU A 81 0.65 10.80 -5.07
N LYS A 82 1.43 11.73 -4.55
CA LYS A 82 2.71 11.40 -3.92
C LYS A 82 2.48 10.62 -2.63
N ILE A 83 3.23 9.54 -2.45
CA ILE A 83 3.19 8.76 -1.23
C ILE A 83 4.15 9.40 -0.24
N GLU A 84 3.66 9.65 0.97
CA GLU A 84 4.44 10.28 2.03
C GLU A 84 5.70 9.48 2.35
N SER A 85 6.81 10.18 2.63
CA SER A 85 8.05 9.56 3.05
C SER A 85 8.43 10.07 4.44
N ALA A 86 9.12 9.24 5.21
CA ALA A 86 9.50 9.60 6.58
C ALA A 86 10.60 10.65 6.60
N TYR A 87 11.60 10.51 5.75
CA TYR A 87 12.78 11.38 5.80
C TYR A 87 13.09 12.09 4.49
N GLY A 88 12.37 11.82 3.44
CA GLY A 88 12.68 12.38 2.13
C GLY A 88 12.23 13.81 1.93
N GLU A 89 11.34 14.32 2.77
CA GLU A 89 10.80 15.64 2.63
C GLU A 89 11.73 16.67 3.26
N THR A 90 12.18 17.61 2.54
CA THR A 90 13.07 18.58 3.07
C THR A 90 12.53 19.97 2.98
N GLU A 91 11.58 20.29 2.57
CA GLU A 91 11.23 21.56 2.35
C GLU A 91 10.90 22.37 2.99
#